data_4da9ee484f4282c4abef561b59ad51f2
#
_entry.id   4da9ee484f4282c4abef561b59ad51f2
#
_cell.length_a   1.000
_cell.length_b   1.000
_cell.length_c   1.000
_cell.angle_alpha   90.00
_cell.angle_beta   90.00
_cell.angle_gamma   90.00
#
_symmetry.space_group_name_H-M   'P 1'
#
loop_
_entity.id
_entity.type
_entity.pdbx_description
1 polymer ?
#
loop_
_entity_poly.entity_id
_entity_poly.type
_entity_poly.pdbx_seq_one_letter_code
_entity_poly.pdbx_strand_id
1 'polypeptide(L)'
;MIHTYNMLPQGVVNNINDFYEFCVFTDGSWSGSSDKKVKHNQQILDEVHYPSMVQLMDKQIASDQRLNYIFLPKGHTHPNFLKYTEGMHYDWHYDNFVLDQMRTDYSVTVFLNDPGEYEGGELEIKVGDTTQEFKLNAGDAVIYHTGLHHRVKPVTSGERRVITWWMNSMIDDASNREIIVDLSKVLMDVGNAPMRGRLETIRCNLIRANATI
;
A
#
# COMPACT_ATOMS: atom_id res chain seq x y z
N MET A 1 -12.35 3.76 2.72
CA MET A 1 -11.74 3.54 4.05
C MET A 1 -10.23 3.55 3.93
N ILE A 2 -9.49 4.08 4.94
CA ILE A 2 -8.02 4.11 4.99
C ILE A 2 -7.56 3.33 6.22
N HIS A 3 -6.48 2.58 6.11
CA HIS A 3 -5.94 1.74 7.17
C HIS A 3 -4.45 1.95 7.30
N THR A 4 -3.95 2.01 8.54
CA THR A 4 -2.53 2.11 8.83
C THR A 4 -2.13 1.07 9.88
N TYR A 5 -0.99 0.44 9.69
CA TYR A 5 -0.37 -0.43 10.68
C TYR A 5 1.11 -0.68 10.35
N ASN A 6 1.89 -1.11 11.34
CA ASN A 6 3.27 -1.52 11.09
C ASN A 6 3.26 -2.89 10.39
N MET A 7 3.65 -2.88 9.10
CA MET A 7 3.62 -4.06 8.22
C MET A 7 4.97 -4.77 8.14
N LEU A 8 6.06 -3.99 8.03
CA LEU A 8 7.39 -4.55 7.87
C LEU A 8 8.19 -4.45 9.17
N PRO A 9 8.76 -5.56 9.65
CA PRO A 9 9.73 -5.52 10.73
C PRO A 9 10.97 -4.70 10.35
N GLN A 10 11.59 -4.02 11.31
CA GLN A 10 12.76 -3.16 11.08
C GLN A 10 13.91 -3.87 10.33
N GLY A 11 14.14 -5.16 10.60
CA GLY A 11 15.17 -5.92 9.87
C GLY A 11 14.88 -6.07 8.38
N VAL A 12 13.60 -6.15 7.99
CA VAL A 12 13.19 -6.18 6.58
C VAL A 12 13.36 -4.79 5.95
N VAL A 13 12.97 -3.73 6.66
CA VAL A 13 13.17 -2.34 6.21
C VAL A 13 14.65 -2.06 5.96
N ASN A 14 15.52 -2.45 6.90
CA ASN A 14 16.97 -2.27 6.75
C ASN A 14 17.50 -3.01 5.50
N ASN A 15 17.13 -4.26 5.31
CA ASN A 15 17.55 -5.04 4.14
C ASN A 15 17.11 -4.37 2.83
N ILE A 16 15.90 -3.83 2.79
CA ILE A 16 15.41 -3.13 1.59
C ILE A 16 16.17 -1.82 1.39
N ASN A 17 16.41 -1.06 2.44
CA ASN A 17 17.19 0.19 2.36
C ASN A 17 18.64 -0.07 1.92
N ASP A 18 19.26 -1.19 2.33
CA ASP A 18 20.58 -1.60 1.84
C ASP A 18 20.55 -1.78 0.31
N PHE A 19 19.49 -2.38 -0.26
CA PHE A 19 19.35 -2.47 -1.71
C PHE A 19 19.23 -1.09 -2.38
N TYR A 20 18.54 -0.13 -1.77
CA TYR A 20 18.43 1.24 -2.33
C TYR A 20 19.77 1.91 -2.52
N GLU A 21 20.81 1.57 -1.74
CA GLU A 21 22.16 2.14 -1.87
C GLU A 21 22.92 1.61 -3.10
N PHE A 22 22.55 0.42 -3.60
CA PHE A 22 23.24 -0.24 -4.71
C PHE A 22 22.43 -0.27 -6.01
N CYS A 23 21.13 -0.08 -5.93
CA CYS A 23 20.24 -0.15 -7.09
C CYS A 23 20.37 1.05 -8.02
N VAL A 24 20.21 0.78 -9.30
CA VAL A 24 20.07 1.82 -10.31
C VAL A 24 18.62 2.29 -10.36
N PHE A 25 18.42 3.58 -10.14
CA PHE A 25 17.14 4.24 -10.27
C PHE A 25 16.95 4.83 -11.65
N THR A 26 15.77 4.66 -12.21
CA THR A 26 15.34 5.28 -13.47
C THR A 26 14.20 6.26 -13.23
N ASP A 27 13.92 7.08 -14.24
CA ASP A 27 12.76 7.97 -14.22
C ASP A 27 11.47 7.17 -14.07
N GLY A 28 10.69 7.44 -13.02
CA GLY A 28 9.45 6.71 -12.73
C GLY A 28 8.22 7.19 -13.52
N SER A 29 8.35 8.21 -14.37
CA SER A 29 7.24 8.75 -15.17
C SER A 29 6.67 7.76 -16.21
N TRP A 30 7.41 6.72 -16.57
CA TRP A 30 6.93 5.67 -17.47
C TRP A 30 5.82 4.81 -16.86
N SER A 31 5.72 4.70 -15.54
CA SER A 31 4.65 3.96 -14.84
C SER A 31 3.60 4.94 -14.30
N GLY A 32 2.58 5.27 -15.08
CA GLY A 32 1.51 6.20 -14.69
C GLY A 32 1.44 7.40 -15.62
N SER A 33 1.82 8.61 -15.17
CA SER A 33 1.84 9.79 -16.04
C SER A 33 3.22 10.03 -16.64
N SER A 34 3.31 10.15 -17.97
CA SER A 34 4.53 10.54 -18.66
C SER A 34 4.85 12.05 -18.55
N ASP A 35 3.90 12.86 -18.08
CA ASP A 35 4.13 14.28 -17.81
C ASP A 35 4.80 14.48 -16.46
N LYS A 36 6.05 14.93 -16.46
CA LYS A 36 6.83 15.22 -15.24
C LYS A 36 6.25 16.36 -14.40
N LYS A 37 5.36 17.17 -14.94
CA LYS A 37 4.60 18.15 -14.15
C LYS A 37 3.55 17.48 -13.27
N VAL A 38 3.14 16.27 -13.64
CA VAL A 38 2.17 15.45 -12.89
C VAL A 38 2.90 14.42 -12.03
N LYS A 39 3.87 13.69 -12.61
CA LYS A 39 4.63 12.66 -11.91
C LYS A 39 6.13 12.85 -12.12
N HIS A 40 6.82 13.15 -11.04
CA HIS A 40 8.28 13.27 -11.01
C HIS A 40 8.82 12.48 -9.82
N ASN A 41 9.31 11.29 -10.08
CA ASN A 41 9.93 10.42 -9.08
C ASN A 41 10.94 9.48 -9.77
N GLN A 42 11.60 8.65 -8.98
CA GLN A 42 12.50 7.61 -9.45
C GLN A 42 11.98 6.24 -9.02
N GLN A 43 12.27 5.23 -9.83
CA GLN A 43 11.86 3.85 -9.58
C GLN A 43 13.01 2.88 -9.88
N ILE A 44 13.11 1.81 -9.11
CA ILE A 44 14.08 0.73 -9.36
C ILE A 44 13.54 -0.15 -10.48
N LEU A 45 14.36 -0.33 -11.53
CA LEU A 45 14.17 -1.30 -12.62
C LEU A 45 15.44 -2.11 -12.87
N ASP A 46 16.28 -2.23 -11.86
CA ASP A 46 17.53 -2.96 -11.93
C ASP A 46 17.26 -4.45 -12.10
N GLU A 47 17.65 -5.02 -13.24
CA GLU A 47 17.44 -6.46 -13.54
C GLU A 47 18.19 -7.38 -12.58
N VAL A 48 19.20 -6.88 -11.89
CA VAL A 48 20.01 -7.66 -10.95
C VAL A 48 19.37 -7.76 -9.56
N HIS A 49 18.97 -6.62 -8.99
CA HIS A 49 18.51 -6.54 -7.60
C HIS A 49 16.98 -6.58 -7.48
N TYR A 50 16.25 -6.03 -8.45
CA TYR A 50 14.79 -5.96 -8.42
C TYR A 50 14.11 -7.33 -8.18
N PRO A 51 14.48 -8.44 -8.83
CA PRO A 51 13.85 -9.74 -8.59
C PRO A 51 13.98 -10.22 -7.14
N SER A 52 15.14 -9.98 -6.51
CA SER A 52 15.36 -10.35 -5.09
C SER A 52 14.53 -9.50 -4.14
N MET A 53 14.37 -8.20 -4.43
CA MET A 53 13.53 -7.29 -3.65
C MET A 53 12.05 -7.67 -3.79
N VAL A 54 11.60 -7.98 -5.00
CA VAL A 54 10.23 -8.47 -5.26
C VAL A 54 9.98 -9.76 -4.49
N GLN A 55 10.87 -10.75 -4.57
CA GLN A 55 10.71 -12.02 -3.84
C GLN A 55 10.66 -11.81 -2.32
N LEU A 56 11.47 -10.90 -1.78
CA LEU A 56 11.43 -10.54 -0.37
C LEU A 56 10.06 -9.97 0.00
N MET A 57 9.53 -9.03 -0.79
CA MET A 57 8.23 -8.40 -0.53
C MET A 57 7.06 -9.37 -0.72
N ASP A 58 7.06 -10.19 -1.78
CA ASP A 58 6.03 -11.21 -2.00
C ASP A 58 5.92 -12.16 -0.79
N LYS A 59 7.07 -12.54 -0.21
CA LYS A 59 7.11 -13.35 1.01
C LYS A 59 6.52 -12.61 2.22
N GLN A 60 6.82 -11.31 2.38
CA GLN A 60 6.24 -10.51 3.47
C GLN A 60 4.73 -10.36 3.29
N ILE A 61 4.26 -10.03 2.08
CA ILE A 61 2.83 -9.89 1.76
C ILE A 61 2.08 -11.21 2.01
N ALA A 62 2.61 -12.33 1.52
CA ALA A 62 2.00 -13.66 1.69
C ALA A 62 1.93 -14.10 3.16
N SER A 63 2.92 -13.74 3.98
CA SER A 63 2.98 -14.12 5.40
C SER A 63 2.27 -13.14 6.34
N ASP A 64 1.84 -11.97 5.86
CA ASP A 64 1.15 -10.98 6.69
C ASP A 64 -0.27 -11.45 7.03
N GLN A 65 -0.42 -12.01 8.24
CA GLN A 65 -1.71 -12.52 8.72
C GLN A 65 -2.77 -11.41 8.84
N ARG A 66 -2.36 -10.18 9.19
CA ARG A 66 -3.27 -9.06 9.35
C ARG A 66 -3.83 -8.60 8.01
N LEU A 67 -2.98 -8.45 7.02
CA LEU A 67 -3.38 -8.13 5.65
C LEU A 67 -4.34 -9.19 5.10
N ASN A 68 -3.94 -10.46 5.20
CA ASN A 68 -4.74 -11.57 4.68
C ASN A 68 -6.10 -11.71 5.38
N TYR A 69 -6.15 -11.52 6.70
CA TYR A 69 -7.38 -11.62 7.48
C TYR A 69 -8.35 -10.47 7.20
N ILE A 70 -7.85 -9.23 7.05
CA ILE A 70 -8.68 -8.03 6.89
C ILE A 70 -9.14 -7.86 5.44
N PHE A 71 -8.22 -7.90 4.48
CA PHE A 71 -8.48 -7.50 3.10
C PHE A 71 -8.80 -8.65 2.15
N LEU A 72 -8.55 -9.90 2.56
CA LEU A 72 -8.81 -11.11 1.77
C LEU A 72 -8.26 -11.00 0.33
N PRO A 73 -6.95 -10.74 0.16
CA PRO A 73 -6.38 -10.57 -1.16
C PRO A 73 -6.48 -11.87 -1.96
N LYS A 74 -6.91 -11.76 -3.21
CA LYS A 74 -6.89 -12.84 -4.22
C LYS A 74 -5.57 -12.84 -4.98
N GLY A 75 -4.99 -11.66 -5.16
CA GLY A 75 -3.71 -11.44 -5.80
C GLY A 75 -3.21 -10.00 -5.59
N HIS A 76 -1.98 -9.77 -5.99
CA HIS A 76 -1.36 -8.44 -5.97
C HIS A 76 -0.42 -8.25 -7.15
N THR A 77 -0.16 -6.99 -7.52
CA THR A 77 0.87 -6.64 -8.50
C THR A 77 2.26 -6.79 -7.90
N HIS A 78 3.29 -6.87 -8.74
CA HIS A 78 4.65 -6.73 -8.24
C HIS A 78 4.85 -5.38 -7.54
N PRO A 79 5.59 -5.36 -6.41
CA PRO A 79 5.92 -4.14 -5.70
C PRO A 79 6.78 -3.19 -6.52
N ASN A 80 6.47 -1.90 -6.48
CA ASN A 80 7.28 -0.83 -7.02
C ASN A 80 8.11 -0.19 -5.92
N PHE A 81 9.40 -0.09 -6.09
CA PHE A 81 10.34 0.54 -5.16
C PHE A 81 10.64 1.96 -5.65
N LEU A 82 10.14 2.95 -4.92
CA LEU A 82 10.10 4.34 -5.34
C LEU A 82 10.95 5.23 -4.45
N LYS A 83 11.57 6.22 -5.08
CA LYS A 83 12.34 7.27 -4.43
C LYS A 83 11.90 8.64 -4.91
N TYR A 84 11.80 9.59 -3.97
CA TYR A 84 11.53 11.00 -4.23
C TYR A 84 12.61 11.82 -3.54
N THR A 85 13.33 12.64 -4.29
CA THR A 85 14.29 13.63 -3.80
C THR A 85 13.69 15.02 -3.92
N GLU A 86 14.44 16.06 -3.55
CA GLU A 86 13.99 17.45 -3.58
C GLU A 86 13.36 17.83 -4.94
N GLY A 87 12.20 18.47 -4.89
CA GLY A 87 11.37 18.85 -6.04
C GLY A 87 10.51 17.74 -6.62
N MET A 88 10.74 16.46 -6.26
CA MET A 88 9.96 15.34 -6.76
C MET A 88 8.61 15.22 -6.06
N HIS A 89 7.60 14.81 -6.84
CA HIS A 89 6.21 14.74 -6.42
C HIS A 89 5.40 13.80 -7.31
N TYR A 90 4.15 13.55 -6.94
CA TYR A 90 3.12 12.98 -7.81
C TYR A 90 1.82 13.73 -7.52
N ASP A 91 1.35 14.51 -8.48
CA ASP A 91 0.18 15.35 -8.31
C ASP A 91 -1.11 14.54 -8.21
N TRP A 92 -2.24 15.20 -7.96
CA TRP A 92 -3.54 14.59 -7.78
C TRP A 92 -3.91 13.66 -8.93
N HIS A 93 -4.14 12.38 -8.61
CA HIS A 93 -4.49 11.34 -9.57
C HIS A 93 -5.35 10.25 -8.93
N TYR A 94 -5.87 9.39 -9.77
CA TYR A 94 -6.44 8.10 -9.42
C TYR A 94 -5.52 7.02 -9.94
N ASP A 95 -5.37 5.95 -9.20
CA ASP A 95 -4.67 4.77 -9.70
C ASP A 95 -5.51 4.05 -10.77
N ASN A 96 -4.84 3.29 -11.63
CA ASN A 96 -5.52 2.49 -12.63
C ASN A 96 -6.41 1.43 -11.98
N PHE A 97 -7.63 1.27 -12.49
CA PHE A 97 -8.61 0.29 -12.01
C PHE A 97 -8.30 -1.15 -12.43
N VAL A 98 -7.40 -1.34 -13.39
CA VAL A 98 -6.85 -2.63 -13.82
C VAL A 98 -5.36 -2.49 -14.06
N LEU A 99 -4.57 -3.37 -13.43
CA LEU A 99 -3.12 -3.52 -13.66
C LEU A 99 -2.82 -5.02 -13.82
N ASP A 100 -1.97 -5.37 -14.78
CA ASP A 100 -1.57 -6.75 -15.05
C ASP A 100 -2.78 -7.72 -15.18
N GLN A 101 -3.85 -7.26 -15.85
CA GLN A 101 -5.13 -7.97 -16.01
C GLN A 101 -5.87 -8.24 -14.68
N MET A 102 -5.46 -7.62 -13.60
CA MET A 102 -6.06 -7.73 -12.29
C MET A 102 -6.80 -6.43 -11.94
N ARG A 103 -8.05 -6.54 -11.44
CA ARG A 103 -8.76 -5.40 -10.82
C ARG A 103 -8.00 -4.95 -9.59
N THR A 104 -7.83 -3.65 -9.42
CA THR A 104 -7.19 -3.04 -8.26
C THR A 104 -8.25 -2.53 -7.29
N ASP A 105 -8.37 -3.16 -6.13
CA ASP A 105 -9.32 -2.77 -5.09
C ASP A 105 -8.67 -1.90 -4.02
N TYR A 106 -7.41 -2.18 -3.69
CA TYR A 106 -6.64 -1.47 -2.69
C TYR A 106 -5.26 -1.08 -3.22
N SER A 107 -4.89 0.16 -2.94
CA SER A 107 -3.52 0.68 -3.10
C SER A 107 -2.81 0.59 -1.75
N VAL A 108 -1.58 0.17 -1.76
CA VAL A 108 -0.73 0.04 -0.56
C VAL A 108 0.52 0.88 -0.74
N THR A 109 0.86 1.65 0.28
CA THR A 109 2.14 2.37 0.38
C THR A 109 2.79 2.03 1.70
N VAL A 110 4.02 1.49 1.66
CA VAL A 110 4.86 1.25 2.85
C VAL A 110 5.99 2.25 2.87
N PHE A 111 6.17 2.93 4.00
CA PHE A 111 7.26 3.88 4.21
C PHE A 111 8.54 3.14 4.60
N LEU A 112 9.69 3.58 4.07
CA LEU A 112 10.99 2.95 4.31
C LEU A 112 11.94 3.82 5.11
N ASN A 113 11.58 5.08 5.33
CA ASN A 113 12.27 5.98 6.24
C ASN A 113 11.32 6.71 7.18
N ASP A 114 11.88 7.19 8.30
CA ASP A 114 11.11 7.88 9.32
C ASP A 114 10.74 9.31 8.89
N PRO A 115 9.65 9.88 9.44
CA PRO A 115 9.15 11.21 9.07
C PRO A 115 10.17 12.34 9.23
N GLY A 116 11.14 12.17 10.13
CA GLY A 116 12.18 13.18 10.40
C GLY A 116 13.35 13.16 9.42
N GLU A 117 13.43 12.19 8.51
CA GLU A 117 14.56 12.05 7.56
C GLU A 117 14.36 12.83 6.25
N TYR A 118 13.18 13.40 6.04
CA TYR A 118 12.87 14.24 4.87
C TYR A 118 11.79 15.26 5.20
N GLU A 119 11.67 16.31 4.38
CA GLU A 119 10.67 17.36 4.49
C GLU A 119 9.71 17.32 3.29
N GLY A 120 8.43 17.60 3.51
CA GLY A 120 7.40 17.42 2.50
C GLY A 120 7.11 15.94 2.22
N GLY A 121 6.67 15.63 1.00
CA GLY A 121 6.47 14.24 0.55
C GLY A 121 5.32 13.50 1.25
N GLU A 122 4.39 14.20 1.91
CA GLU A 122 3.21 13.58 2.51
C GLU A 122 2.36 12.92 1.43
N LEU A 123 1.83 11.72 1.72
CA LEU A 123 0.75 11.12 0.95
C LEU A 123 -0.56 11.75 1.40
N GLU A 124 -1.21 12.50 0.53
CA GLU A 124 -2.53 13.07 0.77
C GLU A 124 -3.61 12.26 0.06
N ILE A 125 -4.70 11.94 0.76
CA ILE A 125 -5.82 11.16 0.25
C ILE A 125 -7.13 11.91 0.55
N LYS A 126 -7.96 12.13 -0.47
CA LYS A 126 -9.30 12.71 -0.31
C LYS A 126 -10.31 11.67 0.14
N VAL A 127 -11.03 11.97 1.21
CA VAL A 127 -12.14 11.17 1.73
C VAL A 127 -13.35 12.08 1.88
N GLY A 128 -14.29 12.02 0.95
CA GLY A 128 -15.37 12.98 0.84
C GLY A 128 -14.80 14.39 0.64
N ASP A 129 -15.22 15.33 1.48
CA ASP A 129 -14.79 16.74 1.43
C ASP A 129 -13.52 17.02 2.24
N THR A 130 -12.92 16.01 2.84
CA THR A 130 -11.70 16.15 3.66
C THR A 130 -10.47 15.54 2.98
N THR A 131 -9.30 16.06 3.34
CA THR A 131 -8.02 15.48 2.93
C THR A 131 -7.28 14.99 4.17
N GLN A 132 -6.82 13.74 4.13
CA GLN A 132 -5.98 13.15 5.17
C GLN A 132 -4.55 13.07 4.68
N GLU A 133 -3.59 13.38 5.56
CA GLU A 133 -2.15 13.34 5.27
C GLU A 133 -1.49 12.20 6.01
N PHE A 134 -0.58 11.51 5.32
CA PHE A 134 0.18 10.37 5.86
C PHE A 134 1.67 10.57 5.61
N LYS A 135 2.43 10.54 6.68
CA LYS A 135 3.89 10.51 6.74
C LYS A 135 4.26 9.68 7.94
N LEU A 136 4.35 8.36 7.74
CA LEU A 136 4.44 7.37 8.81
C LEU A 136 5.89 6.93 9.04
N ASN A 137 6.12 6.17 10.12
CA ASN A 137 7.43 5.62 10.43
C ASN A 137 7.83 4.53 9.44
N ALA A 138 9.12 4.26 9.38
CA ALA A 138 9.67 3.16 8.57
C ALA A 138 9.03 1.81 8.96
N GLY A 139 8.57 1.07 7.96
CA GLY A 139 7.83 -0.18 8.11
C GLY A 139 6.30 -0.03 8.20
N ASP A 140 5.78 1.18 8.41
CA ASP A 140 4.34 1.41 8.45
C ASP A 140 3.74 1.47 7.04
N ALA A 141 2.54 0.90 6.92
CA ALA A 141 1.75 0.87 5.69
C ALA A 141 0.53 1.78 5.79
N VAL A 142 0.18 2.41 4.67
CA VAL A 142 -1.15 2.99 4.40
C VAL A 142 -1.81 2.14 3.33
N ILE A 143 -3.01 1.61 3.63
CA ILE A 143 -3.83 0.84 2.70
C ILE A 143 -5.15 1.58 2.51
N TYR A 144 -5.51 1.84 1.27
CA TYR A 144 -6.71 2.60 0.93
C TYR A 144 -7.36 2.08 -0.34
N HIS A 145 -8.65 2.39 -0.51
CA HIS A 145 -9.38 2.05 -1.72
C HIS A 145 -8.76 2.74 -2.94
N THR A 146 -8.41 1.97 -3.98
CA THR A 146 -7.70 2.44 -5.18
C THR A 146 -8.40 3.61 -5.89
N GLY A 147 -9.73 3.68 -5.81
CA GLY A 147 -10.53 4.77 -6.38
C GLY A 147 -10.48 6.10 -5.62
N LEU A 148 -9.70 6.24 -4.55
CA LEU A 148 -9.56 7.51 -3.84
C LEU A 148 -8.57 8.43 -4.57
N HIS A 149 -8.95 9.70 -4.72
CA HIS A 149 -8.12 10.74 -5.30
C HIS A 149 -6.99 11.08 -4.32
N HIS A 150 -5.75 10.97 -4.75
CA HIS A 150 -4.59 11.12 -3.88
C HIS A 150 -3.40 11.74 -4.60
N ARG A 151 -2.42 12.21 -3.81
CA ARG A 151 -1.16 12.74 -4.32
C ARG A 151 -0.01 12.52 -3.36
N VAL A 152 1.22 12.68 -3.85
CA VAL A 152 2.44 12.85 -3.05
C VAL A 152 2.88 14.29 -3.18
N LYS A 153 2.91 15.04 -2.07
CA LYS A 153 3.39 16.43 -2.03
C LYS A 153 4.87 16.50 -2.44
N PRO A 154 5.33 17.65 -2.95
CA PRO A 154 6.74 17.83 -3.24
C PRO A 154 7.62 17.56 -2.01
N VAL A 155 8.67 16.77 -2.18
CA VAL A 155 9.76 16.67 -1.21
C VAL A 155 10.56 17.96 -1.27
N THR A 156 10.76 18.62 -0.14
CA THR A 156 11.47 19.90 -0.07
C THR A 156 12.90 19.75 0.47
N SER A 157 13.20 18.64 1.15
CA SER A 157 14.54 18.30 1.64
C SER A 157 14.62 16.81 1.93
N GLY A 158 15.79 16.21 1.81
CA GLY A 158 16.03 14.80 2.08
C GLY A 158 15.53 13.87 0.96
N GLU A 159 15.29 12.63 1.32
CA GLU A 159 14.86 11.59 0.39
C GLU A 159 13.73 10.76 0.99
N ARG A 160 12.58 10.66 0.29
CA ARG A 160 11.46 9.81 0.65
C ARG A 160 11.56 8.48 -0.08
N ARG A 161 11.61 7.37 0.64
CA ARG A 161 11.63 6.00 0.10
C ARG A 161 10.34 5.28 0.45
N VAL A 162 9.71 4.65 -0.52
CA VAL A 162 8.47 3.86 -0.30
C VAL A 162 8.41 2.67 -1.24
N ILE A 163 7.60 1.69 -0.83
CA ILE A 163 7.16 0.60 -1.68
C ILE A 163 5.68 0.76 -1.93
N THR A 164 5.24 0.59 -3.18
CA THR A 164 3.83 0.62 -3.54
C THR A 164 3.44 -0.61 -4.35
N TRP A 165 2.23 -1.12 -4.11
CA TRP A 165 1.61 -2.16 -4.93
C TRP A 165 0.10 -2.07 -4.83
N TRP A 166 -0.57 -2.84 -5.67
CA TRP A 166 -2.03 -2.94 -5.68
C TRP A 166 -2.46 -4.37 -5.45
N MET A 167 -3.60 -4.56 -4.82
CA MET A 167 -4.19 -5.87 -4.62
C MET A 167 -5.67 -5.87 -4.95
N ASN A 168 -6.17 -7.01 -5.42
CA ASN A 168 -7.59 -7.27 -5.52
C ASN A 168 -8.06 -8.13 -4.35
N SER A 169 -9.30 -7.93 -3.94
CA SER A 169 -9.95 -8.74 -2.91
C SER A 169 -10.71 -9.91 -3.52
N MET A 170 -10.86 -11.00 -2.77
CA MET A 170 -11.80 -12.08 -3.08
C MET A 170 -13.26 -11.60 -3.11
N ILE A 171 -13.55 -10.43 -2.56
CA ILE A 171 -14.89 -9.86 -2.49
C ILE A 171 -15.04 -8.81 -3.59
N ASP A 172 -15.83 -9.10 -4.61
CA ASP A 172 -15.99 -8.22 -5.78
C ASP A 172 -16.83 -6.98 -5.48
N ASP A 173 -17.93 -7.13 -4.75
CA ASP A 173 -18.78 -6.01 -4.38
C ASP A 173 -18.11 -5.10 -3.33
N ALA A 174 -17.98 -3.81 -3.66
CA ALA A 174 -17.27 -2.84 -2.81
C ALA A 174 -17.95 -2.65 -1.45
N SER A 175 -19.27 -2.65 -1.38
CA SER A 175 -20.00 -2.45 -0.11
C SER A 175 -19.85 -3.65 0.80
N ASN A 176 -19.96 -4.87 0.27
CA ASN A 176 -19.75 -6.10 1.04
C ASN A 176 -18.29 -6.21 1.50
N ARG A 177 -17.34 -5.78 0.67
CA ARG A 177 -15.92 -5.73 1.01
C ARG A 177 -15.65 -4.82 2.20
N GLU A 178 -16.22 -3.59 2.21
CA GLU A 178 -16.08 -2.67 3.34
C GLU A 178 -16.68 -3.24 4.63
N ILE A 179 -17.87 -3.86 4.55
CA ILE A 179 -18.51 -4.49 5.73
C ILE A 179 -17.61 -5.60 6.30
N ILE A 180 -17.04 -6.45 5.45
CA ILE A 180 -16.16 -7.55 5.88
C ILE A 180 -14.87 -7.02 6.49
N VAL A 181 -14.28 -5.97 5.89
CA VAL A 181 -13.08 -5.32 6.42
C VAL A 181 -13.35 -4.73 7.81
N ASP A 182 -14.45 -4.00 7.99
CA ASP A 182 -14.80 -3.42 9.29
C ASP A 182 -15.08 -4.48 10.34
N LEU A 183 -15.82 -5.52 9.98
CA LEU A 183 -16.08 -6.64 10.90
C LEU A 183 -14.78 -7.37 11.27
N SER A 184 -13.84 -7.51 10.33
CA SER A 184 -12.53 -8.12 10.60
C SER A 184 -11.72 -7.32 11.61
N LYS A 185 -11.75 -5.98 11.52
CA LYS A 185 -11.11 -5.09 12.51
C LYS A 185 -11.74 -5.21 13.88
N VAL A 186 -13.07 -5.13 13.96
CA VAL A 186 -13.81 -5.33 15.23
C VAL A 186 -13.40 -6.66 15.88
N LEU A 187 -13.28 -7.72 15.08
CA LEU A 187 -12.84 -9.04 15.56
C LEU A 187 -11.40 -9.05 16.08
N MET A 188 -10.52 -8.24 15.51
CA MET A 188 -9.16 -8.10 16.06
C MET A 188 -9.14 -7.36 17.39
N ASP A 189 -10.03 -6.38 17.57
CA ASP A 189 -10.07 -5.53 18.76
C ASP A 189 -10.81 -6.17 19.93
N VAL A 190 -11.87 -6.98 19.69
CA VAL A 190 -12.69 -7.58 20.76
C VAL A 190 -11.99 -8.72 21.51
N GLY A 191 -10.82 -9.17 21.07
CA GLY A 191 -10.07 -10.24 21.76
C GLY A 191 -10.92 -11.50 21.98
N ASN A 192 -10.96 -12.02 23.20
CA ASN A 192 -11.70 -13.24 23.60
C ASN A 192 -13.10 -12.94 24.19
N ALA A 193 -13.74 -11.83 23.81
CA ALA A 193 -15.08 -11.50 24.29
C ALA A 193 -16.10 -12.62 23.95
N PRO A 194 -17.14 -12.83 24.79
CA PRO A 194 -18.14 -13.90 24.58
C PRO A 194 -18.84 -13.86 23.21
N MET A 195 -18.95 -12.67 22.62
CA MET A 195 -19.57 -12.48 21.30
C MET A 195 -18.67 -12.83 20.12
N ARG A 196 -17.36 -13.00 20.33
CA ARG A 196 -16.38 -13.22 19.26
C ARG A 196 -16.78 -14.35 18.31
N GLY A 197 -17.13 -15.52 18.86
CA GLY A 197 -17.51 -16.68 18.02
C GLY A 197 -18.73 -16.42 17.13
N ARG A 198 -19.68 -15.60 17.61
CA ARG A 198 -20.84 -15.22 16.80
C ARG A 198 -20.46 -14.23 15.70
N LEU A 199 -19.60 -13.26 15.98
CA LEU A 199 -19.08 -12.32 14.99
C LEU A 199 -18.24 -13.03 13.93
N GLU A 200 -17.39 -13.99 14.32
CA GLU A 200 -16.64 -14.84 13.38
C GLU A 200 -17.59 -15.64 12.45
N THR A 201 -18.67 -16.20 12.99
CA THR A 201 -19.67 -16.90 12.19
C THR A 201 -20.31 -15.97 11.15
N ILE A 202 -20.68 -14.76 11.55
CA ILE A 202 -21.25 -13.74 10.66
C ILE A 202 -20.23 -13.41 9.55
N ARG A 203 -18.97 -13.14 9.93
CA ARG A 203 -17.89 -12.85 8.98
C ARG A 203 -17.70 -14.00 7.97
N CYS A 204 -17.60 -15.23 8.44
CA CYS A 204 -17.43 -16.41 7.59
C CYS A 204 -18.61 -16.59 6.62
N ASN A 205 -19.84 -16.32 7.05
CA ASN A 205 -21.01 -16.41 6.20
C ASN A 205 -21.04 -15.31 5.13
N LEU A 206 -20.64 -14.07 5.49
CA LEU A 206 -20.52 -12.97 4.54
C LEU A 206 -19.44 -13.28 3.48
N ILE A 207 -18.29 -13.79 3.89
CA ILE A 207 -17.22 -14.19 2.96
C ILE A 207 -17.73 -15.29 2.04
N ARG A 208 -18.34 -16.37 2.57
CA ARG A 208 -18.84 -17.49 1.76
C ARG A 208 -19.90 -17.05 0.74
N ALA A 209 -20.74 -16.08 1.09
CA ALA A 209 -21.79 -15.58 0.21
C ALA A 209 -21.27 -14.66 -0.91
N ASN A 210 -20.10 -14.03 -0.73
CA ASN A 210 -19.63 -12.96 -1.60
C ASN A 210 -18.24 -13.20 -2.22
N ALA A 211 -17.49 -14.22 -1.78
CA ALA A 211 -16.16 -14.49 -2.31
C ALA A 211 -16.21 -15.10 -3.71
N THR A 212 -15.35 -14.60 -4.58
CA THR A 212 -15.04 -15.17 -5.90
C THR A 212 -13.66 -15.83 -5.84
N ILE A 213 -13.60 -17.11 -6.18
CA ILE A 213 -12.38 -17.92 -6.14
C ILE A 213 -11.64 -17.82 -7.48
#